data_4b5eb814a6bd3f9587bbecd7b806be9c
#
_entry.id   4b5eb814a6bd3f9587bbecd7b806be9c
#
_cell.length_a   1.000
_cell.length_b   1.000
_cell.length_c   1.000
_cell.angle_alpha   90.00
_cell.angle_beta   90.00
_cell.angle_gamma   90.00
#
_symmetry.space_group_name_H-M   'P 1'
#
loop_
_entity.id
_entity.type
_entity.pdbx_description
1 polymer ?
#
loop_
_entity_poly.entity_id
_entity_poly.type
_entity_poly.pdbx_seq_one_letter_code
_entity_poly.pdbx_strand_id
1 'polypeptide(L)'
;MEIKHEHPGTILFFRMGDFYELFHEDAEIAAPVLGLALTSRDKNAENPIPMAGFPWHALEDNLKIMLKSGFKVTVAEQEQELREGAKLLERVVTRIYTPGSLYEESL
;
A
#
# COMPACT_ATOMS: atom_id res chain seq x y z
N MET A 1 8.90 5.71 6.57
CA MET A 1 8.87 5.55 5.11
C MET A 1 8.65 6.89 4.44
N GLU A 2 9.50 7.21 3.49
CA GLU A 2 9.47 8.50 2.81
C GLU A 2 8.15 8.77 2.10
N ILE A 3 7.58 7.75 1.49
CA ILE A 3 6.32 7.91 0.75
C ILE A 3 5.19 8.31 1.69
N LYS A 4 5.17 7.76 2.89
CA LYS A 4 4.15 8.10 3.86
C LYS A 4 4.30 9.56 4.32
N HIS A 5 5.52 10.04 4.43
CA HIS A 5 5.76 11.45 4.75
C HIS A 5 5.26 12.38 3.65
N GLU A 6 5.39 11.94 2.40
CA GLU A 6 4.91 12.74 1.27
C GLU A 6 3.38 12.79 1.19
N HIS A 7 2.72 11.75 1.71
CA HIS A 7 1.27 11.64 1.63
C HIS A 7 0.67 11.34 2.99
N PRO A 8 0.81 12.27 3.95
CA PRO A 8 0.24 12.06 5.27
C PRO A 8 -1.28 12.03 5.20
N GLY A 9 -1.89 11.24 6.06
CA GLY A 9 -3.33 11.12 6.12
C GLY A 9 -3.92 10.08 5.17
N THR A 10 -3.09 9.37 4.43
CA THR A 10 -3.55 8.28 3.58
C THR A 10 -3.03 6.95 4.11
N ILE A 11 -3.71 5.88 3.74
CA ILE A 11 -3.25 4.52 4.03
C ILE A 11 -2.35 4.08 2.87
N LEU A 12 -1.14 3.67 3.16
CA LEU A 12 -0.17 3.28 2.14
C LEU A 12 -0.20 1.78 1.90
N PHE A 13 -0.45 1.39 0.65
CA PHE A 13 -0.26 0.04 0.15
C PHE A 13 1.03 0.04 -0.67
N PHE A 14 2.03 -0.65 -0.20
CA PHE A 14 3.33 -0.68 -0.86
C PHE A 14 3.57 -2.05 -1.50
N ARG A 15 3.76 -2.08 -2.81
CA ARG A 15 4.01 -3.32 -3.53
C ARG A 15 5.41 -3.85 -3.24
N MET A 16 5.46 -5.07 -2.73
CA MET A 16 6.72 -5.76 -2.46
C MET A 16 6.60 -7.19 -2.98
N GLY A 17 7.23 -7.46 -4.11
CA GLY A 17 7.10 -8.76 -4.75
C GLY A 17 5.66 -9.02 -5.19
N ASP A 18 5.09 -10.11 -4.74
CA ASP A 18 3.73 -10.50 -5.09
C ASP A 18 2.67 -10.00 -4.11
N PHE A 19 3.07 -9.19 -3.14
CA PHE A 19 2.17 -8.70 -2.11
C PHE A 19 2.19 -7.19 -2.03
N TYR A 20 1.08 -6.64 -1.52
CA TYR A 20 1.05 -5.26 -1.04
C TYR A 20 1.17 -5.32 0.46
N GLU A 21 2.07 -4.54 1.00
CA GLU A 21 2.37 -4.52 2.43
C GLU A 21 1.95 -3.19 3.06
N LEU A 22 1.47 -3.27 4.28
CA LEU A 22 1.14 -2.10 5.09
C LEU A 22 1.97 -2.18 6.37
N PHE A 23 2.37 -1.01 6.86
CA PHE A 23 3.24 -0.94 8.04
C PHE A 23 2.71 0.06 9.05
N HIS A 24 3.11 -0.11 10.32
CA HIS A 24 2.81 0.82 11.40
C HIS A 24 1.30 1.03 11.58
N GLU A 25 0.88 2.27 11.78
CA GLU A 25 -0.52 2.60 12.00
C GLU A 25 -1.41 2.16 10.85
N ASP A 26 -0.91 2.22 9.62
CA ASP A 26 -1.69 1.83 8.46
C ASP A 26 -2.07 0.35 8.54
N ALA A 27 -1.13 -0.50 8.99
CA ALA A 27 -1.42 -1.91 9.17
C ALA A 27 -2.45 -2.12 10.27
N GLU A 28 -2.30 -1.40 11.38
CA GLU A 28 -3.24 -1.51 12.50
C GLU A 28 -4.64 -1.06 12.13
N ILE A 29 -4.76 -0.03 11.31
CA ILE A 29 -6.05 0.49 10.86
C ILE A 29 -6.67 -0.44 9.81
N ALA A 30 -5.89 -0.82 8.81
CA ALA A 30 -6.43 -1.57 7.67
C ALA A 30 -6.69 -3.04 7.96
N ALA A 31 -5.92 -3.67 8.84
CA ALA A 31 -6.09 -5.09 9.10
C ALA A 31 -7.51 -5.47 9.48
N PRO A 32 -8.16 -4.80 10.45
CA PRO A 32 -9.55 -5.15 10.78
C PRO A 32 -10.54 -4.76 9.68
N VAL A 33 -10.26 -3.69 8.95
CA VAL A 33 -11.15 -3.24 7.86
C VAL A 33 -11.15 -4.24 6.71
N LEU A 34 -9.98 -4.76 6.38
CA LEU A 34 -9.79 -5.68 5.26
C LEU A 34 -9.86 -7.15 5.65
N GLY A 35 -9.95 -7.44 6.94
CA GLY A 35 -9.95 -8.81 7.39
C GLY A 35 -8.58 -9.48 7.29
N LEU A 36 -7.52 -8.71 7.40
CA LEU A 36 -6.16 -9.23 7.29
C LEU A 36 -5.60 -9.57 8.66
N ALA A 37 -4.67 -10.51 8.69
CA ALA A 37 -3.95 -10.82 9.91
C ALA A 37 -2.91 -9.74 10.17
N LEU A 38 -2.92 -9.19 11.37
CA LEU A 38 -1.91 -8.24 11.78
C LEU A 38 -0.74 -9.03 12.34
N THR A 39 0.44 -8.77 11.82
CA THR A 39 1.66 -9.46 12.26
C THR A 39 2.73 -8.43 12.58
N SER A 40 3.93 -8.89 12.90
CA SER A 40 5.05 -8.01 13.19
C SER A 40 6.25 -8.41 12.36
N ARG A 41 6.95 -7.43 11.86
CA ARG A 41 8.11 -7.68 11.03
C ARG A 41 9.26 -8.33 11.78
N ASP A 42 9.47 -7.94 13.01
CA ASP A 42 10.54 -8.51 13.82
C ASP A 42 9.98 -8.83 15.19
N LYS A 43 9.50 -10.05 15.34
CA LYS A 43 8.82 -10.47 16.57
C LYS A 43 9.70 -10.47 17.80
N ASN A 44 11.01 -10.58 17.60
CA ASN A 44 11.96 -10.61 18.69
C ASN A 44 12.54 -9.25 19.02
N ALA A 45 12.17 -8.22 18.26
CA ALA A 45 12.64 -6.88 18.53
C ALA A 45 11.92 -6.27 19.72
N GLU A 46 12.58 -5.34 20.38
CA GLU A 46 12.00 -4.62 21.49
C GLU A 46 10.76 -3.83 21.08
N ASN A 47 10.80 -3.26 19.86
CA ASN A 47 9.67 -2.53 19.30
C ASN A 47 9.31 -3.13 17.95
N PRO A 48 8.54 -4.22 17.93
CA PRO A 48 8.18 -4.84 16.66
C PRO A 48 7.30 -3.92 15.83
N ILE A 49 7.53 -3.93 14.52
CA ILE A 49 6.78 -3.09 13.60
C ILE A 49 5.52 -3.83 13.15
N PRO A 50 4.33 -3.29 13.43
CA PRO A 50 3.10 -3.91 12.93
C PRO A 50 3.08 -3.91 11.42
N MET A 51 2.63 -5.01 10.83
CA MET A 51 2.49 -5.12 9.40
C MET A 51 1.33 -6.03 9.02
N ALA A 52 0.80 -5.78 7.84
CA ALA A 52 -0.23 -6.62 7.25
C ALA A 52 -0.01 -6.61 5.75
N GLY A 53 -0.54 -7.58 5.06
CA GLY A 53 -0.37 -7.64 3.62
C GLY A 53 -1.42 -8.50 2.94
N PHE A 54 -1.51 -8.36 1.62
CA PHE A 54 -2.41 -9.16 0.81
C PHE A 54 -1.78 -9.38 -0.57
N PRO A 55 -2.18 -10.45 -1.27
CA PRO A 55 -1.64 -10.72 -2.61
C PRO A 55 -1.98 -9.60 -3.59
N TRP A 56 -1.11 -9.37 -4.55
CA TRP A 56 -1.26 -8.26 -5.50
C TRP A 56 -2.60 -8.30 -6.25
N HIS A 57 -3.10 -9.49 -6.55
CA HIS A 57 -4.35 -9.61 -7.31
C HIS A 57 -5.59 -9.22 -6.50
N ALA A 58 -5.45 -9.06 -5.19
CA ALA A 58 -6.54 -8.60 -4.33
C ALA A 58 -6.59 -7.08 -4.17
N LEU A 59 -5.72 -6.35 -4.87
CA LEU A 59 -5.63 -4.90 -4.72
C LEU A 59 -6.97 -4.21 -4.97
N GLU A 60 -7.62 -4.52 -6.07
CA GLU A 60 -8.85 -3.83 -6.45
C GLU A 60 -9.94 -3.99 -5.39
N ASP A 61 -10.14 -5.21 -4.91
CA ASP A 61 -11.16 -5.47 -3.90
C ASP A 61 -10.84 -4.77 -2.59
N ASN A 62 -9.60 -4.86 -2.15
CA ASN A 62 -9.19 -4.23 -0.89
C ASN A 62 -9.23 -2.70 -0.99
N LEU A 63 -8.86 -2.16 -2.14
CA LEU A 63 -8.93 -0.74 -2.39
C LEU A 63 -10.37 -0.25 -2.28
N LYS A 64 -11.31 -0.96 -2.89
CA LYS A 64 -12.73 -0.62 -2.81
C LYS A 64 -13.25 -0.62 -1.38
N ILE A 65 -12.85 -1.60 -0.61
CA ILE A 65 -13.28 -1.70 0.80
C ILE A 65 -12.78 -0.50 1.60
N MET A 66 -11.50 -0.14 1.42
CA MET A 66 -10.93 1.00 2.13
C MET A 66 -11.63 2.31 1.75
N LEU A 67 -11.87 2.51 0.46
CA LEU A 67 -12.54 3.72 -0.02
C LEU A 67 -13.97 3.81 0.48
N LYS A 68 -14.69 2.70 0.50
CA LYS A 68 -16.05 2.66 1.04
C LYS A 68 -16.07 2.96 2.53
N SER A 69 -15.00 2.63 3.21
CA SER A 69 -14.85 2.89 4.64
C SER A 69 -14.44 4.34 4.93
N GLY A 70 -14.25 5.14 3.89
CA GLY A 70 -13.93 6.55 4.04
C GLY A 70 -12.45 6.89 4.07
N PHE A 71 -11.58 5.93 3.78
CA PHE A 71 -10.14 6.15 3.81
C PHE A 71 -9.61 6.53 2.45
N LYS A 72 -8.62 7.42 2.45
CA LYS A 72 -7.82 7.68 1.25
C LYS A 72 -6.69 6.68 1.23
N VAL A 73 -6.33 6.22 0.04
CA VAL A 73 -5.29 5.20 -0.11
C VAL A 73 -4.25 5.67 -1.10
N THR A 74 -2.99 5.51 -0.73
CA THR A 74 -1.87 5.70 -1.65
C THR A 74 -1.34 4.33 -2.02
N VAL A 75 -1.30 4.03 -3.31
CA VAL A 75 -0.72 2.79 -3.81
C VAL A 75 0.64 3.12 -4.41
N ALA A 76 1.68 2.50 -3.88
CA ALA A 76 3.04 2.71 -4.34
C ALA A 76 3.60 1.43 -4.91
N GLU A 77 4.19 1.51 -6.09
CA GLU A 77 4.78 0.36 -6.75
C GLU A 77 6.15 0.72 -7.29
N GLN A 78 7.06 -0.24 -7.24
CA GLN A 78 8.38 -0.06 -7.82
C GLN A 78 8.33 -0.55 -9.26
N GLU A 79 8.80 0.28 -10.16
CA GLU A 79 8.88 -0.06 -11.57
C GLU A 79 10.33 0.06 -12.03
N GLN A 80 10.71 -0.78 -12.98
CA GLN A 80 12.00 -0.70 -13.61
C GLN A 80 11.81 -0.13 -15.00
N GLU A 81 12.61 0.85 -15.32
CA GLU A 81 12.56 1.51 -16.61
C GLU A 81 13.89 1.32 -17.32
N LEU A 82 13.85 0.83 -18.57
CA LEU A 82 15.03 0.67 -19.38
C LEU A 82 15.32 2.00 -20.05
N ARG A 83 16.48 2.56 -19.74
CA ARG A 83 16.93 3.80 -20.34
C ARG A 83 17.89 3.57 -21.47
N GLU A 84 18.10 4.64 -22.24
CA GLU A 84 19.09 4.68 -23.30
C GLU A 84 20.44 4.19 -22.78
N GLY A 85 21.06 3.26 -23.49
CA GLY A 85 22.28 2.63 -23.03
C GLY A 85 22.04 1.36 -22.21
N ALA A 86 20.83 0.83 -22.24
CA ALA A 86 20.44 -0.42 -21.58
C ALA A 86 20.63 -0.40 -20.06
N LYS A 87 20.50 0.77 -19.46
CA LYS A 87 20.62 0.89 -18.02
C LYS A 87 19.23 0.84 -17.39
N LEU A 88 19.04 -0.09 -16.44
CA LEU A 88 17.79 -0.19 -15.70
C LEU A 88 17.79 0.81 -14.55
N LEU A 89 16.72 1.58 -14.47
CA LEU A 89 16.50 2.49 -13.35
C LEU A 89 15.24 2.07 -12.62
N GLU A 90 15.35 2.02 -11.31
CA GLU A 90 14.18 1.77 -10.48
C GLU A 90 13.54 3.09 -10.13
N ARG A 91 12.22 3.13 -10.14
CA ARG A 91 11.47 4.28 -9.68
C ARG A 91 10.23 3.82 -8.94
N VAL A 92 9.73 4.68 -8.07
CA VAL A 92 8.49 4.40 -7.34
C VAL A 92 7.39 5.22 -7.99
N VAL A 93 6.33 4.53 -8.37
CA VAL A 93 5.14 5.18 -8.92
C VAL A 93 4.06 5.14 -7.85
N THR A 94 3.49 6.28 -7.57
CA THR A 94 2.42 6.39 -6.58
C THR A 94 1.14 6.85 -7.23
N ARG A 95 0.02 6.32 -6.73
CA ARG A 95 -1.31 6.73 -7.15
C ARG A 95 -2.15 6.94 -5.91
N ILE A 96 -2.88 8.02 -5.88
CA ILE A 96 -3.72 8.35 -4.74
C ILE A 96 -5.18 8.16 -5.11
N TYR A 97 -5.90 7.42 -4.28
CA TYR A 97 -7.32 7.16 -4.46
C TYR A 97 -8.09 7.77 -3.29
N THR A 98 -9.20 8.41 -3.59
CA THR A 98 -10.03 9.01 -2.57
C THR A 98 -11.45 8.47 -2.66
N PRO A 99 -12.20 8.49 -1.54
CA PRO A 99 -13.60 8.07 -1.58
C PRO A 99 -14.37 8.87 -2.63
N GLY A 100 -15.11 8.18 -3.47
CA GLY A 100 -15.87 8.80 -4.54
C GLY A 100 -15.20 8.80 -5.89
N SER A 101 -13.87 8.90 -5.95
CA SER A 101 -13.16 8.91 -7.25
C SER A 101 -13.26 7.59 -7.98
N LEU A 102 -13.42 6.52 -7.22
CA LEU A 102 -13.53 5.17 -7.77
C LEU A 102 -14.74 5.01 -8.69
N TYR A 103 -15.80 5.77 -8.44
CA TYR A 103 -17.04 5.66 -9.20
C TYR A 103 -16.98 6.31 -10.56
N GLU A 104 -16.12 7.28 -10.73
CA GLU A 104 -15.95 7.98 -11.99
C GLU A 104 -15.01 7.22 -12.91
N GLU A 105 -14.13 6.44 -12.31
CA GLU A 105 -13.17 5.63 -13.04
C GLU A 105 -13.68 4.20 -13.04
N SER A 106 -13.79 3.59 -14.16
CA SER A 106 -14.17 2.17 -14.22
C SER A 106 -12.98 1.31 -13.83
N LEU A 107 -12.74 1.21 -12.57
CA LEU A 107 -11.67 0.39 -12.06
C LEU A 107 -12.01 -1.09 -12.13
#